data_4f6be8e4acfb2a9b997dd2a0502393db
#
_entry.id   4f6be8e4acfb2a9b997dd2a0502393db
#
_cell.length_a   1.000
_cell.length_b   1.000
_cell.length_c   1.000
_cell.angle_alpha   90.00
_cell.angle_beta   90.00
_cell.angle_gamma   90.00
#
_symmetry.space_group_name_H-M   'P 1'
#
loop_
_entity.id
_entity.type
_entity.pdbx_description
1 polymer ?
#
loop_
_entity_poly.entity_id
_entity_poly.type
_entity_poly.pdbx_seq_one_letter_code
_entity_poly.pdbx_strand_id
1 'polypeptide(L)'
;RIAVFDNDGTLWPENPMPFQLAYAFDEIKRRAPNEPELAADPMVQALLAGDVATLMAGKHHDGLMRILALTHAGMTTEAFNASVSTWLANAKHPKFGRRYDQLTYQPMQELLAYLRANGFKTFIVSGGGADFMRVWSERVYGIPPEQVVGSTARTTFEVRDGKPVLVKTLDHLFVDDKDGKPVGIQQFIGRRPIAVFGNSDGDKAMLEYGTIANPHPSLGVIIRHTDAAREYQYDVNPKSSGTLVEALKDAPLRNWTVVDMAKDWKTVFATR
;
A
#
# COMPACT_ATOMS: atom_id res chain seq x y z
N ARG A 1 -23.11 4.50 -0.48
CA ARG A 1 -22.29 4.16 0.71
C ARG A 1 -20.86 3.96 0.28
N ILE A 2 -19.88 4.53 1.01
CA ILE A 2 -18.45 4.44 0.72
C ILE A 2 -17.76 3.76 1.90
N ALA A 3 -16.95 2.74 1.60
CA ALA A 3 -15.99 2.14 2.51
C ALA A 3 -14.59 2.31 1.95
N VAL A 4 -13.64 2.73 2.80
CA VAL A 4 -12.24 2.93 2.45
C VAL A 4 -11.34 2.03 3.28
N PHE A 5 -10.32 1.50 2.67
CA PHE A 5 -9.38 0.57 3.26
C PHE A 5 -7.95 1.06 2.99
N ASP A 6 -7.12 1.10 4.01
CA ASP A 6 -5.70 1.02 3.74
C ASP A 6 -5.35 -0.34 3.11
N ASN A 7 -4.18 -0.46 2.53
CA ASN A 7 -3.75 -1.67 1.85
C ASN A 7 -2.72 -2.45 2.67
N ASP A 8 -1.53 -1.87 2.86
CA ASP A 8 -0.40 -2.51 3.54
C ASP A 8 -0.68 -2.65 5.04
N GLY A 9 -0.71 -3.88 5.55
CA GLY A 9 -1.10 -4.19 6.93
C GLY A 9 -2.63 -4.24 7.16
N THR A 10 -3.46 -3.84 6.19
CA THR A 10 -4.93 -3.88 6.33
C THR A 10 -5.57 -4.93 5.44
N LEU A 11 -5.20 -5.02 4.17
CA LEU A 11 -5.73 -6.00 3.22
C LEU A 11 -4.75 -7.13 2.93
N TRP A 12 -3.45 -6.89 3.07
CA TRP A 12 -2.36 -7.84 2.96
C TRP A 12 -1.18 -7.45 3.89
N PRO A 13 -0.16 -8.31 4.11
CA PRO A 13 0.98 -7.98 4.96
C PRO A 13 1.81 -6.79 4.45
N GLU A 14 2.47 -6.11 5.38
CA GLU A 14 3.43 -5.06 5.09
C GLU A 14 4.86 -5.35 5.58
N ASN A 15 5.06 -6.46 6.29
CA ASN A 15 6.35 -6.87 6.82
C ASN A 15 6.95 -8.03 6.01
N PRO A 16 8.31 -8.12 5.85
CA PRO A 16 9.31 -7.27 6.51
C PRO A 16 9.44 -5.87 5.90
N MET A 17 8.78 -5.59 4.80
CA MET A 17 8.69 -4.29 4.14
C MET A 17 7.44 -4.24 3.25
N PRO A 18 6.91 -3.05 2.93
CA PRO A 18 5.80 -2.91 1.98
C PRO A 18 6.11 -3.60 0.65
N PHE A 19 5.11 -4.24 0.06
CA PHE A 19 5.33 -5.10 -1.13
C PHE A 19 5.79 -4.32 -2.36
N GLN A 20 5.39 -3.05 -2.49
CA GLN A 20 5.92 -2.18 -3.55
C GLN A 20 7.43 -1.93 -3.38
N LEU A 21 7.91 -1.83 -2.16
CA LEU A 21 9.34 -1.67 -1.90
C LEU A 21 10.11 -2.96 -2.22
N ALA A 22 9.53 -4.12 -1.89
CA ALA A 22 10.08 -5.41 -2.29
C ALA A 22 10.18 -5.53 -3.82
N TYR A 23 9.13 -5.12 -4.56
CA TYR A 23 9.16 -5.02 -6.02
C TYR A 23 10.31 -4.13 -6.50
N ALA A 24 10.43 -2.92 -5.96
CA ALA A 24 11.47 -1.99 -6.37
C ALA A 24 12.88 -2.54 -6.13
N PHE A 25 13.11 -3.19 -4.99
CA PHE A 25 14.39 -3.82 -4.67
C PHE A 25 14.72 -4.98 -5.61
N ASP A 26 13.74 -5.84 -5.90
CA ASP A 26 13.94 -6.97 -6.81
C ASP A 26 14.19 -6.48 -8.25
N GLU A 27 13.50 -5.42 -8.68
CA GLU A 27 13.69 -4.82 -10.00
C GLU A 27 15.10 -4.20 -10.15
N ILE A 28 15.61 -3.52 -9.13
CA ILE A 28 17.00 -3.03 -9.12
C ILE A 28 17.98 -4.21 -9.21
N LYS A 29 17.82 -5.25 -8.39
CA LYS A 29 18.70 -6.43 -8.42
C LYS A 29 18.70 -7.12 -9.78
N ARG A 30 17.54 -7.16 -10.45
CA ARG A 30 17.40 -7.75 -11.78
C ARG A 30 18.09 -6.91 -12.87
N ARG A 31 18.00 -5.58 -12.78
CA ARG A 31 18.47 -4.65 -13.82
C ARG A 31 19.96 -4.31 -13.68
N ALA A 32 20.45 -4.09 -12.48
CA ALA A 32 21.81 -3.60 -12.22
C ALA A 32 22.93 -4.39 -12.92
N PRO A 33 22.88 -5.74 -13.05
CA PRO A 33 23.93 -6.48 -13.76
C PRO A 33 24.07 -6.13 -15.23
N ASN A 34 23.02 -5.61 -15.87
CA ASN A 34 22.97 -5.30 -17.29
C ASN A 34 22.92 -3.79 -17.59
N GLU A 35 22.86 -2.94 -16.56
CA GLU A 35 22.74 -1.48 -16.66
C GLU A 35 23.85 -0.83 -15.83
N PRO A 36 25.05 -0.58 -16.41
CA PRO A 36 26.21 -0.04 -15.68
C PRO A 36 25.94 1.31 -15.01
N GLU A 37 25.17 2.20 -15.64
CA GLU A 37 24.80 3.50 -15.07
C GLU A 37 23.91 3.33 -13.83
N LEU A 38 22.95 2.41 -13.88
CA LEU A 38 22.12 2.06 -12.74
C LEU A 38 22.95 1.45 -11.60
N ALA A 39 23.85 0.52 -11.92
CA ALA A 39 24.73 -0.12 -10.94
C ALA A 39 25.71 0.87 -10.27
N ALA A 40 26.07 1.96 -10.95
CA ALA A 40 26.94 3.00 -10.42
C ALA A 40 26.22 4.00 -9.49
N ASP A 41 24.89 3.97 -9.42
CA ASP A 41 24.14 4.87 -8.52
C ASP A 41 24.44 4.51 -7.05
N PRO A 42 24.81 5.49 -6.19
CA PRO A 42 25.18 5.24 -4.80
C PRO A 42 24.10 4.53 -3.98
N MET A 43 22.82 4.82 -4.25
CA MET A 43 21.71 4.18 -3.51
C MET A 43 21.47 2.75 -3.99
N VAL A 44 21.73 2.47 -5.25
CA VAL A 44 21.74 1.09 -5.78
C VAL A 44 22.87 0.29 -5.16
N GLN A 45 24.07 0.87 -5.04
CA GLN A 45 25.20 0.22 -4.37
C GLN A 45 24.88 -0.07 -2.90
N ALA A 46 24.31 0.90 -2.18
CA ALA A 46 23.86 0.70 -0.80
C ALA A 46 22.83 -0.43 -0.69
N LEU A 47 21.84 -0.46 -1.60
CA LEU A 47 20.84 -1.53 -1.65
C LEU A 47 21.47 -2.91 -1.86
N LEU A 48 22.38 -3.03 -2.84
CA LEU A 48 23.03 -4.29 -3.17
C LEU A 48 23.97 -4.78 -2.05
N ALA A 49 24.56 -3.83 -1.29
CA ALA A 49 25.36 -4.11 -0.11
C ALA A 49 24.53 -4.42 1.15
N GLY A 50 23.21 -4.22 1.12
CA GLY A 50 22.33 -4.36 2.29
C GLY A 50 22.47 -3.24 3.32
N ASP A 51 22.99 -2.08 2.92
CA ASP A 51 23.15 -0.92 3.79
C ASP A 51 21.82 -0.17 3.97
N VAL A 52 21.00 -0.73 4.87
CA VAL A 52 19.69 -0.16 5.22
C VAL A 52 19.82 1.22 5.83
N ALA A 53 20.90 1.51 6.57
CA ALA A 53 21.08 2.81 7.22
C ALA A 53 21.20 3.93 6.19
N THR A 54 21.98 3.73 5.13
CA THR A 54 22.10 4.68 4.03
C THR A 54 20.77 4.87 3.28
N LEU A 55 20.03 3.79 3.04
CA LEU A 55 18.74 3.87 2.36
C LEU A 55 17.68 4.62 3.17
N MET A 56 17.72 4.50 4.49
CA MET A 56 16.78 5.15 5.42
C MET A 56 17.24 6.54 5.86
N ALA A 57 18.40 7.00 5.44
CA ALA A 57 18.93 8.31 5.79
C ALA A 57 18.09 9.46 5.21
N GLY A 58 18.17 10.62 5.86
CA GLY A 58 17.43 11.82 5.46
C GLY A 58 16.00 11.88 6.02
N LYS A 59 15.43 13.08 6.02
CA LYS A 59 14.10 13.35 6.59
C LYS A 59 12.97 12.60 5.90
N HIS A 60 13.15 12.29 4.62
CA HIS A 60 12.14 11.64 3.78
C HIS A 60 12.58 10.27 3.26
N HIS A 61 13.57 9.63 3.94
CA HIS A 61 14.15 8.36 3.47
C HIS A 61 14.63 8.47 2.02
N ASP A 62 15.52 9.44 1.79
CA ASP A 62 15.91 9.89 0.45
C ASP A 62 16.46 8.76 -0.42
N GLY A 63 17.16 7.79 0.20
CA GLY A 63 17.63 6.59 -0.50
C GLY A 63 16.49 5.72 -1.03
N LEU A 64 15.45 5.46 -0.24
CA LEU A 64 14.28 4.71 -0.70
C LEU A 64 13.54 5.45 -1.81
N MET A 65 13.38 6.76 -1.68
CA MET A 65 12.76 7.59 -2.72
C MET A 65 13.57 7.53 -4.03
N ARG A 66 14.91 7.49 -3.94
CA ARG A 66 15.77 7.31 -5.12
C ARG A 66 15.57 5.94 -5.78
N ILE A 67 15.46 4.86 -5.00
CA ILE A 67 15.19 3.52 -5.53
C ILE A 67 13.81 3.46 -6.23
N LEU A 68 12.79 4.04 -5.62
CA LEU A 68 11.47 4.15 -6.24
C LEU A 68 11.54 4.94 -7.55
N ALA A 69 12.29 6.05 -7.55
CA ALA A 69 12.54 6.84 -8.74
C ALA A 69 13.11 6.02 -9.90
N LEU A 70 14.19 5.30 -9.63
CA LEU A 70 14.91 4.49 -10.61
C LEU A 70 14.09 3.33 -11.17
N THR A 71 13.07 2.89 -10.46
CA THR A 71 12.20 1.77 -10.87
C THR A 71 10.86 2.19 -11.46
N HIS A 72 10.50 3.46 -11.34
CA HIS A 72 9.18 3.94 -11.76
C HIS A 72 9.25 5.02 -12.84
N ALA A 73 10.19 5.97 -12.74
CA ALA A 73 10.28 7.11 -13.65
C ALA A 73 10.84 6.73 -15.03
N GLY A 74 10.37 7.44 -16.07
CA GLY A 74 10.81 7.26 -17.46
C GLY A 74 10.14 6.07 -18.19
N MET A 75 9.46 5.18 -17.46
CA MET A 75 8.68 4.10 -18.05
C MET A 75 7.32 4.59 -18.57
N THR A 76 6.81 3.96 -19.61
CA THR A 76 5.38 4.11 -19.91
C THR A 76 4.53 3.41 -18.86
N THR A 77 3.29 3.82 -18.71
CA THR A 77 2.35 3.16 -17.78
C THR A 77 2.16 1.68 -18.12
N GLU A 78 2.14 1.33 -19.40
CA GLU A 78 2.02 -0.04 -19.88
C GLU A 78 3.25 -0.88 -19.52
N ALA A 79 4.46 -0.33 -19.73
CA ALA A 79 5.71 -1.01 -19.40
C ALA A 79 5.83 -1.24 -17.87
N PHE A 80 5.43 -0.25 -17.07
CA PHE A 80 5.39 -0.39 -15.61
C PHE A 80 4.39 -1.49 -15.19
N ASN A 81 3.19 -1.46 -15.73
CA ASN A 81 2.15 -2.46 -15.43
C ASN A 81 2.61 -3.88 -15.79
N ALA A 82 3.28 -4.05 -16.94
CA ALA A 82 3.83 -5.35 -17.36
C ALA A 82 4.94 -5.83 -16.39
N SER A 83 5.83 -4.94 -15.95
CA SER A 83 6.89 -5.25 -14.98
C SER A 83 6.31 -5.71 -13.64
N VAL A 84 5.36 -4.95 -13.07
CA VAL A 84 4.68 -5.30 -11.81
C VAL A 84 3.94 -6.65 -11.94
N SER A 85 3.22 -6.86 -13.06
CA SER A 85 2.51 -8.13 -13.30
C SER A 85 3.46 -9.32 -13.35
N THR A 86 4.60 -9.16 -14.02
CA THR A 86 5.63 -10.20 -14.12
C THR A 86 6.23 -10.52 -12.75
N TRP A 87 6.52 -9.49 -11.95
CA TRP A 87 7.03 -9.68 -10.60
C TRP A 87 6.02 -10.42 -9.72
N LEU A 88 4.77 -10.00 -9.68
CA LEU A 88 3.71 -10.66 -8.89
C LEU A 88 3.49 -12.13 -9.29
N ALA A 89 3.68 -12.47 -10.56
CA ALA A 89 3.53 -13.85 -11.03
C ALA A 89 4.64 -14.78 -10.52
N ASN A 90 5.83 -14.24 -10.19
CA ASN A 90 7.03 -15.03 -9.88
C ASN A 90 7.56 -14.84 -8.46
N ALA A 91 7.51 -13.62 -7.92
CA ALA A 91 8.09 -13.29 -6.65
C ALA A 91 7.33 -13.93 -5.48
N LYS A 92 8.08 -14.38 -4.48
CA LYS A 92 7.54 -15.03 -3.29
C LYS A 92 8.00 -14.29 -2.03
N HIS A 93 7.07 -14.15 -1.12
CA HIS A 93 7.34 -13.56 0.19
C HIS A 93 8.30 -14.43 1.00
N PRO A 94 9.36 -13.85 1.62
CA PRO A 94 10.44 -14.63 2.26
C PRO A 94 9.97 -15.50 3.44
N LYS A 95 9.01 -15.03 4.24
CA LYS A 95 8.48 -15.80 5.37
C LYS A 95 7.51 -16.89 4.93
N PHE A 96 6.63 -16.60 3.98
CA PHE A 96 5.50 -17.49 3.67
C PHE A 96 5.75 -18.41 2.47
N GLY A 97 6.77 -18.15 1.64
CA GLY A 97 7.08 -18.95 0.45
C GLY A 97 5.98 -18.89 -0.64
N ARG A 98 4.95 -18.07 -0.44
CA ARG A 98 3.82 -17.86 -1.35
C ARG A 98 4.02 -16.57 -2.15
N ARG A 99 3.40 -16.49 -3.34
CA ARG A 99 3.40 -15.25 -4.09
C ARG A 99 2.75 -14.13 -3.28
N TYR A 100 3.20 -12.91 -3.49
CA TYR A 100 2.70 -11.74 -2.77
C TYR A 100 1.19 -11.53 -2.94
N ASP A 101 0.67 -11.73 -4.15
CA ASP A 101 -0.76 -11.60 -4.46
C ASP A 101 -1.66 -12.70 -3.87
N GLN A 102 -1.07 -13.70 -3.23
CA GLN A 102 -1.77 -14.79 -2.53
C GLN A 102 -1.81 -14.58 -1.00
N LEU A 103 -1.23 -13.49 -0.51
CA LEU A 103 -1.13 -13.19 0.93
C LEU A 103 -2.20 -12.21 1.38
N THR A 104 -3.38 -12.25 0.80
CA THR A 104 -4.50 -11.42 1.23
C THR A 104 -5.11 -11.95 2.51
N TYR A 105 -5.51 -11.06 3.40
CA TYR A 105 -6.18 -11.44 4.64
C TYR A 105 -7.58 -11.96 4.37
N GLN A 106 -7.84 -13.21 4.75
CA GLN A 106 -9.13 -13.86 4.50
C GLN A 106 -10.32 -13.10 5.11
N PRO A 107 -10.29 -12.64 6.38
CA PRO A 107 -11.43 -11.90 6.93
C PRO A 107 -11.69 -10.59 6.18
N MET A 108 -10.67 -9.94 5.64
CA MET A 108 -10.84 -8.71 4.88
C MET A 108 -11.41 -8.97 3.48
N GLN A 109 -11.10 -10.10 2.85
CA GLN A 109 -11.74 -10.53 1.61
C GLN A 109 -13.23 -10.77 1.81
N GLU A 110 -13.60 -11.44 2.90
CA GLU A 110 -15.00 -11.69 3.27
C GLU A 110 -15.72 -10.38 3.55
N LEU A 111 -15.08 -9.46 4.27
CA LEU A 111 -15.63 -8.13 4.56
C LEU A 111 -15.84 -7.30 3.28
N LEU A 112 -14.88 -7.29 2.35
CA LEU A 112 -15.02 -6.62 1.06
C LEU A 112 -16.23 -7.17 0.28
N ALA A 113 -16.38 -8.49 0.23
CA ALA A 113 -17.51 -9.13 -0.42
C ALA A 113 -18.84 -8.77 0.25
N TYR A 114 -18.90 -8.83 1.58
CA TYR A 114 -20.07 -8.48 2.38
C TYR A 114 -20.50 -7.03 2.17
N LEU A 115 -19.56 -6.08 2.21
CA LEU A 115 -19.86 -4.66 2.03
C LEU A 115 -20.40 -4.38 0.62
N ARG A 116 -19.82 -4.98 -0.42
CA ARG A 116 -20.32 -4.82 -1.80
C ARG A 116 -21.74 -5.41 -1.94
N ALA A 117 -21.99 -6.57 -1.37
CA ALA A 117 -23.33 -7.17 -1.35
C ALA A 117 -24.38 -6.29 -0.65
N ASN A 118 -23.93 -5.42 0.27
CA ASN A 118 -24.78 -4.46 0.99
C ASN A 118 -24.74 -3.04 0.37
N GLY A 119 -24.33 -2.92 -0.88
CA GLY A 119 -24.41 -1.68 -1.66
C GLY A 119 -23.34 -0.64 -1.33
N PHE A 120 -22.21 -1.06 -0.75
CA PHE A 120 -21.03 -0.20 -0.59
C PHE A 120 -20.16 -0.23 -1.84
N LYS A 121 -19.63 0.92 -2.21
CA LYS A 121 -18.43 1.01 -3.04
C LYS A 121 -17.21 0.91 -2.13
N THR A 122 -16.29 0.01 -2.46
CA THR A 122 -15.07 -0.23 -1.68
C THR A 122 -13.88 0.38 -2.38
N PHE A 123 -13.10 1.19 -1.69
CA PHE A 123 -11.92 1.88 -2.22
C PHE A 123 -10.69 1.50 -1.42
N ILE A 124 -9.54 1.41 -2.08
CA ILE A 124 -8.23 1.46 -1.41
C ILE A 124 -7.86 2.94 -1.24
N VAL A 125 -7.32 3.31 -0.05
CA VAL A 125 -6.73 4.62 0.25
C VAL A 125 -5.42 4.36 0.99
N SER A 126 -4.30 4.46 0.29
CA SER A 126 -3.01 3.92 0.76
C SER A 126 -1.84 4.86 0.51
N GLY A 127 -0.88 4.87 1.44
CA GLY A 127 0.43 5.51 1.24
C GLY A 127 1.25 4.93 0.09
N GLY A 128 0.95 3.69 -0.33
CA GLY A 128 1.55 3.05 -1.48
C GLY A 128 1.17 3.71 -2.80
N GLY A 129 1.94 3.41 -3.86
CA GLY A 129 1.71 3.98 -5.20
C GLY A 129 0.44 3.45 -5.85
N ALA A 130 -0.46 4.36 -6.25
CA ALA A 130 -1.72 3.99 -6.90
C ALA A 130 -1.50 3.11 -8.14
N ASP A 131 -0.53 3.44 -8.98
CA ASP A 131 -0.25 2.69 -10.21
C ASP A 131 0.20 1.25 -9.92
N PHE A 132 0.99 1.03 -8.85
CA PHE A 132 1.38 -0.32 -8.44
C PHE A 132 0.15 -1.15 -8.04
N MET A 133 -0.74 -0.58 -7.23
CA MET A 133 -1.93 -1.27 -6.74
C MET A 133 -2.96 -1.54 -7.84
N ARG A 134 -3.14 -0.61 -8.79
CA ARG A 134 -4.08 -0.72 -9.92
C ARG A 134 -3.82 -1.93 -10.82
N VAL A 135 -2.58 -2.41 -10.89
CA VAL A 135 -2.22 -3.57 -11.71
C VAL A 135 -2.94 -4.85 -11.27
N TRP A 136 -3.27 -4.97 -9.99
CA TRP A 136 -3.72 -6.24 -9.42
C TRP A 136 -4.98 -6.14 -8.53
N SER A 137 -5.37 -4.95 -8.10
CA SER A 137 -6.45 -4.74 -7.12
C SER A 137 -7.79 -5.35 -7.54
N GLU A 138 -8.16 -5.24 -8.80
CA GLU A 138 -9.42 -5.82 -9.30
C GLU A 138 -9.39 -7.35 -9.24
N ARG A 139 -8.32 -7.97 -9.74
CA ARG A 139 -8.17 -9.42 -9.72
C ARG A 139 -8.08 -9.99 -8.31
N VAL A 140 -7.45 -9.28 -7.39
CA VAL A 140 -7.16 -9.76 -6.03
C VAL A 140 -8.26 -9.44 -5.04
N TYR A 141 -8.82 -8.23 -5.10
CA TYR A 141 -9.82 -7.76 -4.13
C TYR A 141 -11.21 -7.51 -4.73
N GLY A 142 -11.33 -7.54 -6.04
CA GLY A 142 -12.53 -7.07 -6.74
C GLY A 142 -12.73 -5.56 -6.61
N ILE A 143 -11.63 -4.80 -6.41
CA ILE A 143 -11.61 -3.34 -6.36
C ILE A 143 -11.02 -2.86 -7.69
N PRO A 144 -11.81 -2.25 -8.59
CA PRO A 144 -11.35 -1.84 -9.90
C PRO A 144 -10.34 -0.68 -9.80
N PRO A 145 -9.49 -0.47 -10.83
CA PRO A 145 -8.40 0.52 -10.79
C PRO A 145 -8.83 1.95 -10.46
N GLU A 146 -10.01 2.36 -10.89
CA GLU A 146 -10.59 3.68 -10.60
C GLU A 146 -11.04 3.86 -9.14
N GLN A 147 -11.10 2.77 -8.37
CA GLN A 147 -11.39 2.79 -6.93
C GLN A 147 -10.11 2.66 -6.07
N VAL A 148 -8.94 2.88 -6.67
CA VAL A 148 -7.65 2.90 -5.97
C VAL A 148 -7.15 4.33 -5.87
N VAL A 149 -7.13 4.84 -4.65
CA VAL A 149 -6.47 6.09 -4.24
C VAL A 149 -5.14 5.72 -3.60
N GLY A 150 -4.08 6.42 -3.97
CA GLY A 150 -2.74 6.17 -3.45
C GLY A 150 -1.79 7.30 -3.80
N SER A 151 -0.56 7.20 -3.35
CA SER A 151 0.47 8.16 -3.75
C SER A 151 0.65 8.14 -5.27
N THR A 152 0.66 9.32 -5.87
CA THR A 152 0.76 9.51 -7.32
C THR A 152 1.75 10.59 -7.68
N ALA A 153 2.49 10.40 -8.76
CA ALA A 153 3.25 11.44 -9.42
C ALA A 153 2.61 11.77 -10.77
N ARG A 154 2.96 12.91 -11.33
CA ARG A 154 2.47 13.34 -12.63
C ARG A 154 2.93 12.37 -13.71
N THR A 155 2.09 12.13 -14.71
CA THR A 155 2.46 11.50 -15.98
C THR A 155 2.50 12.56 -17.08
N THR A 156 3.35 12.36 -18.09
CA THR A 156 3.37 13.18 -19.30
C THR A 156 2.79 12.40 -20.47
N PHE A 157 2.01 13.10 -21.30
CA PHE A 157 1.53 12.55 -22.56
C PHE A 157 2.60 12.73 -23.64
N GLU A 158 2.91 11.67 -24.35
CA GLU A 158 3.85 11.66 -25.48
C GLU A 158 3.28 10.84 -26.63
N VAL A 159 3.82 11.09 -27.84
CA VAL A 159 3.60 10.20 -28.98
C VAL A 159 4.95 9.60 -29.37
N ARG A 160 5.08 8.28 -29.17
CA ARG A 160 6.29 7.51 -29.51
C ARG A 160 5.94 6.54 -30.64
N ASP A 161 6.69 6.61 -31.74
CA ASP A 161 6.45 5.77 -32.93
C ASP A 161 4.99 5.79 -33.42
N GLY A 162 4.37 6.98 -33.42
CA GLY A 162 2.99 7.17 -33.81
C GLY A 162 1.93 6.68 -32.82
N LYS A 163 2.32 6.23 -31.63
CA LYS A 163 1.41 5.74 -30.59
C LYS A 163 1.35 6.70 -29.41
N PRO A 164 0.15 7.05 -28.92
CA PRO A 164 0.00 7.83 -27.69
C PRO A 164 0.40 6.98 -26.49
N VAL A 165 1.24 7.52 -25.60
CA VAL A 165 1.70 6.87 -24.38
C VAL A 165 1.67 7.86 -23.20
N LEU A 166 1.50 7.35 -22.00
CA LEU A 166 1.70 8.09 -20.76
C LEU A 166 3.02 7.65 -20.13
N VAL A 167 3.89 8.62 -19.88
CA VAL A 167 5.22 8.38 -19.29
C VAL A 167 5.20 8.83 -17.83
N LYS A 168 5.64 7.96 -16.95
CA LYS A 168 5.72 8.22 -15.50
C LYS A 168 6.86 9.19 -15.20
N THR A 169 6.56 10.18 -14.36
CA THR A 169 7.58 11.11 -13.83
C THR A 169 7.64 11.02 -12.31
N LEU A 170 8.47 11.86 -11.71
CA LEU A 170 8.50 12.06 -10.25
C LEU A 170 8.00 13.45 -9.86
N ASP A 171 7.53 14.21 -10.84
CA ASP A 171 7.07 15.57 -10.61
C ASP A 171 5.71 15.58 -9.91
N HIS A 172 5.49 16.60 -9.10
CA HIS A 172 4.21 16.81 -8.40
C HIS A 172 3.72 15.57 -7.64
N LEU A 173 4.62 14.97 -6.84
CA LEU A 173 4.28 13.82 -6.01
C LEU A 173 3.21 14.22 -4.97
N PHE A 174 2.04 13.61 -5.08
CA PHE A 174 1.04 13.58 -4.03
C PHE A 174 1.29 12.34 -3.16
N VAL A 175 1.45 12.53 -1.86
CA VAL A 175 1.65 11.45 -0.88
C VAL A 175 0.34 11.21 -0.14
N ASP A 176 -0.29 10.06 -0.37
CA ASP A 176 -1.57 9.66 0.21
C ASP A 176 -1.38 8.94 1.55
N ASP A 177 -0.60 9.55 2.44
CA ASP A 177 -0.32 9.03 3.78
C ASP A 177 -0.68 10.05 4.85
N LYS A 178 -1.07 9.60 6.04
CA LYS A 178 -1.46 10.46 7.17
C LYS A 178 -2.54 11.47 6.74
N ASP A 179 -2.27 12.76 6.87
CA ASP A 179 -3.18 13.84 6.47
C ASP A 179 -3.44 13.86 4.94
N GLY A 180 -2.62 13.23 4.15
CA GLY A 180 -2.83 13.03 2.71
C GLY A 180 -4.05 12.17 2.41
N LYS A 181 -4.34 11.14 3.23
CA LYS A 181 -5.47 10.21 2.99
C LYS A 181 -6.83 10.90 2.91
N PRO A 182 -7.27 11.75 3.88
CA PRO A 182 -8.51 12.49 3.73
C PRO A 182 -8.51 13.46 2.54
N VAL A 183 -7.34 14.04 2.20
CA VAL A 183 -7.20 14.89 1.00
C VAL A 183 -7.41 14.07 -0.27
N GLY A 184 -6.77 12.90 -0.38
CA GLY A 184 -6.96 11.96 -1.49
C GLY A 184 -8.40 11.48 -1.62
N ILE A 185 -9.07 11.16 -0.51
CA ILE A 185 -10.50 10.82 -0.50
C ILE A 185 -11.32 11.95 -1.11
N GLN A 186 -11.11 13.20 -0.70
CA GLN A 186 -11.83 14.34 -1.25
C GLN A 186 -11.52 14.54 -2.74
N GLN A 187 -10.27 14.43 -3.13
CA GLN A 187 -9.83 14.70 -4.50
C GLN A 187 -10.28 13.64 -5.50
N PHE A 188 -10.21 12.36 -5.13
CA PHE A 188 -10.42 11.25 -6.06
C PHE A 188 -11.76 10.53 -5.89
N ILE A 189 -12.37 10.56 -4.69
CA ILE A 189 -13.66 9.94 -4.42
C ILE A 189 -14.79 11.00 -4.39
N GLY A 190 -14.50 12.19 -3.85
CA GLY A 190 -15.45 13.30 -3.75
C GLY A 190 -16.59 13.07 -2.77
N ARG A 191 -16.50 12.05 -1.93
CA ARG A 191 -17.50 11.72 -0.89
C ARG A 191 -16.84 11.21 0.37
N ARG A 192 -17.32 11.69 1.50
CA ARG A 192 -16.87 11.23 2.81
C ARG A 192 -17.28 9.78 3.06
N PRO A 193 -16.38 8.87 3.45
CA PRO A 193 -16.69 7.48 3.75
C PRO A 193 -17.48 7.37 5.06
N ILE A 194 -18.20 6.26 5.21
CA ILE A 194 -18.90 5.89 6.45
C ILE A 194 -18.36 4.59 7.05
N ALA A 195 -17.43 3.93 6.38
CA ALA A 195 -16.70 2.79 6.94
C ALA A 195 -15.22 2.95 6.55
N VAL A 196 -14.33 2.85 7.54
CA VAL A 196 -12.90 3.12 7.41
C VAL A 196 -12.11 2.03 8.11
N PHE A 197 -11.13 1.47 7.40
CA PHE A 197 -10.32 0.35 7.86
C PHE A 197 -8.84 0.68 7.67
N GLY A 198 -8.05 0.50 8.72
CA GLY A 198 -6.62 0.74 8.73
C GLY A 198 -5.92 -0.08 9.78
N ASN A 199 -4.59 0.06 9.93
CA ASN A 199 -3.80 -0.70 10.89
C ASN A 199 -2.73 0.13 11.63
N SER A 200 -2.56 1.39 11.26
CA SER A 200 -1.44 2.21 11.75
C SER A 200 -1.82 3.65 12.07
N ASP A 201 -0.88 4.39 12.64
CA ASP A 201 -1.01 5.84 12.85
C ASP A 201 -1.07 6.62 11.52
N GLY A 202 -0.63 6.01 10.42
CA GLY A 202 -0.82 6.54 9.07
C GLY A 202 -2.29 6.64 8.66
N ASP A 203 -3.17 5.85 9.29
CA ASP A 203 -4.61 5.80 9.01
C ASP A 203 -5.43 6.70 9.93
N LYS A 204 -4.82 7.25 10.98
CA LYS A 204 -5.53 8.01 12.00
C LYS A 204 -6.37 9.14 11.40
N ALA A 205 -5.78 9.97 10.55
CA ALA A 205 -6.49 11.07 9.91
C ALA A 205 -7.66 10.58 9.02
N MET A 206 -7.50 9.45 8.35
CA MET A 206 -8.56 8.83 7.56
C MET A 206 -9.71 8.31 8.47
N LEU A 207 -9.38 7.68 9.59
CA LEU A 207 -10.34 7.23 10.61
C LEU A 207 -11.10 8.42 11.19
N GLU A 208 -10.39 9.47 11.58
CA GLU A 208 -10.99 10.71 12.09
C GLU A 208 -11.94 11.34 11.06
N TYR A 209 -11.47 11.49 9.81
CA TYR A 209 -12.28 12.06 8.74
C TYR A 209 -13.54 11.25 8.47
N GLY A 210 -13.45 9.92 8.49
CA GLY A 210 -14.61 9.07 8.23
C GLY A 210 -15.62 8.99 9.38
N THR A 211 -15.18 9.19 10.64
CA THR A 211 -16.03 8.88 11.80
C THR A 211 -16.41 10.08 12.67
N ILE A 212 -15.51 11.08 12.84
CA ILE A 212 -15.79 12.19 13.75
C ILE A 212 -16.78 13.16 13.11
N ALA A 213 -17.87 13.45 13.83
CA ALA A 213 -18.93 14.34 13.35
C ALA A 213 -19.42 14.01 11.93
N ASN A 214 -19.46 12.73 11.59
CA ASN A 214 -20.07 12.28 10.35
C ASN A 214 -21.59 12.40 10.47
N PRO A 215 -22.31 13.00 9.50
CA PRO A 215 -23.75 13.12 9.56
C PRO A 215 -24.50 11.78 9.42
N HIS A 216 -23.78 10.71 9.10
CA HIS A 216 -24.32 9.35 8.99
C HIS A 216 -23.67 8.44 10.02
N PRO A 217 -24.36 7.36 10.47
CA PRO A 217 -23.72 6.30 11.25
C PRO A 217 -22.45 5.81 10.53
N SER A 218 -21.35 5.77 11.27
CA SER A 218 -20.05 5.45 10.71
C SER A 218 -19.28 4.44 11.55
N LEU A 219 -18.36 3.71 10.93
CA LEU A 219 -17.56 2.66 11.53
C LEU A 219 -16.07 2.92 11.25
N GLY A 220 -15.26 2.95 12.29
CA GLY A 220 -13.80 2.92 12.21
C GLY A 220 -13.28 1.59 12.76
N VAL A 221 -12.38 0.94 12.04
CA VAL A 221 -11.78 -0.35 12.43
C VAL A 221 -10.28 -0.29 12.29
N ILE A 222 -9.58 -0.77 13.30
CA ILE A 222 -8.13 -0.88 13.33
C ILE A 222 -7.75 -2.36 13.43
N ILE A 223 -6.96 -2.83 12.48
CA ILE A 223 -6.37 -4.17 12.51
C ILE A 223 -5.07 -4.09 13.30
N ARG A 224 -5.03 -4.76 14.46
CA ARG A 224 -3.84 -4.82 15.31
C ARG A 224 -3.09 -6.13 15.07
N HIS A 225 -1.83 -6.03 14.68
CA HIS A 225 -0.97 -7.17 14.36
C HIS A 225 -0.36 -7.77 15.62
N THR A 226 -0.95 -8.85 16.11
CA THR A 226 -0.59 -9.55 17.36
C THR A 226 -0.15 -10.99 17.14
N ASP A 227 -0.15 -11.49 15.90
CA ASP A 227 0.05 -12.89 15.57
C ASP A 227 1.43 -13.17 14.95
N ALA A 228 2.45 -13.33 15.79
CA ALA A 228 3.80 -13.66 15.33
C ALA A 228 3.91 -15.04 14.65
N ALA A 229 3.00 -15.96 14.97
CA ALA A 229 3.05 -17.33 14.46
C ALA A 229 2.54 -17.43 13.03
N ARG A 230 1.37 -16.84 12.75
CA ARG A 230 0.69 -16.93 11.45
C ARG A 230 1.03 -15.77 10.51
N GLU A 231 1.45 -14.59 11.09
CA GLU A 231 1.79 -13.39 10.36
C GLU A 231 3.04 -12.73 10.98
N TYR A 232 3.06 -11.45 11.27
CA TYR A 232 4.05 -10.73 12.05
C TYR A 232 3.37 -10.07 13.24
N GLN A 233 4.12 -9.94 14.34
CA GLN A 233 3.67 -9.15 15.47
C GLN A 233 4.39 -7.81 15.46
N TYR A 234 3.63 -6.73 15.34
CA TYR A 234 4.13 -5.36 15.39
C TYR A 234 2.97 -4.41 15.72
N ASP A 235 3.25 -3.37 16.47
CA ASP A 235 2.34 -2.28 16.74
C ASP A 235 3.12 -1.01 17.15
N VAL A 236 3.63 -0.95 18.39
CA VAL A 236 4.30 0.23 18.94
C VAL A 236 5.69 0.45 18.35
N ASN A 237 6.44 -0.62 18.11
CA ASN A 237 7.84 -0.57 17.65
C ASN A 237 8.06 -1.49 16.42
N PRO A 238 7.49 -1.18 15.27
CA PRO A 238 7.74 -1.95 14.07
C PRO A 238 9.19 -1.75 13.61
N LYS A 239 9.75 -2.79 12.97
CA LYS A 239 11.08 -2.70 12.34
C LYS A 239 11.06 -1.99 10.99
N SER A 240 9.89 -1.81 10.40
CA SER A 240 9.67 -1.21 9.09
C SER A 240 8.53 -0.19 9.15
N SER A 241 7.32 -0.60 8.81
CA SER A 241 6.10 0.22 8.77
C SER A 241 5.07 -0.29 9.77
N GLY A 242 3.95 0.40 9.92
CA GLY A 242 2.80 -0.05 10.70
C GLY A 242 2.85 0.35 12.18
N THR A 243 3.50 1.46 12.53
CA THR A 243 3.44 2.01 13.91
C THR A 243 2.00 2.29 14.30
N LEU A 244 1.55 1.75 15.43
CA LEU A 244 0.19 1.89 15.96
C LEU A 244 0.24 2.31 17.43
N VAL A 245 0.32 3.60 17.71
CA VAL A 245 0.40 4.18 19.06
C VAL A 245 -0.75 5.14 19.29
N GLU A 246 -0.81 6.20 18.48
CA GLU A 246 -1.78 7.28 18.66
C GLU A 246 -3.20 6.83 18.28
N ALA A 247 -3.36 6.13 17.17
CA ALA A 247 -4.67 5.60 16.77
C ALA A 247 -5.19 4.55 17.76
N LEU A 248 -4.32 3.71 18.32
CA LEU A 248 -4.69 2.72 19.33
C LEU A 248 -5.14 3.40 20.65
N LYS A 249 -4.45 4.45 21.07
CA LYS A 249 -4.81 5.26 22.23
C LYS A 249 -6.15 5.96 22.07
N ASP A 250 -6.41 6.48 20.87
CA ASP A 250 -7.64 7.21 20.56
C ASP A 250 -8.84 6.28 20.31
N ALA A 251 -8.62 5.02 19.96
CA ALA A 251 -9.67 4.07 19.59
C ALA A 251 -10.85 4.01 20.59
N PRO A 252 -10.63 3.83 21.91
CA PRO A 252 -11.74 3.80 22.87
C PRO A 252 -12.45 5.16 23.00
N LEU A 253 -11.77 6.26 22.81
CA LEU A 253 -12.34 7.60 22.89
C LEU A 253 -13.20 7.96 21.67
N ARG A 254 -12.92 7.32 20.54
CA ARG A 254 -13.55 7.55 19.25
C ARG A 254 -14.53 6.45 18.85
N ASN A 255 -14.74 5.44 19.72
CA ASN A 255 -15.52 4.23 19.41
C ASN A 255 -15.02 3.50 18.15
N TRP A 256 -13.71 3.49 17.90
CA TRP A 256 -13.14 2.65 16.86
C TRP A 256 -12.97 1.22 17.37
N THR A 257 -13.34 0.27 16.55
CA THR A 257 -13.19 -1.16 16.85
C THR A 257 -11.74 -1.55 16.60
N VAL A 258 -11.08 -2.14 17.59
CA VAL A 258 -9.76 -2.75 17.43
C VAL A 258 -9.92 -4.25 17.27
N VAL A 259 -9.48 -4.77 16.13
CA VAL A 259 -9.46 -6.20 15.82
C VAL A 259 -8.07 -6.75 16.16
N ASP A 260 -8.01 -7.67 17.10
CA ASP A 260 -6.76 -8.36 17.51
C ASP A 260 -6.59 -9.60 16.62
N MET A 261 -5.59 -9.56 15.72
CA MET A 261 -5.40 -10.62 14.72
C MET A 261 -5.27 -12.02 15.34
N ALA A 262 -4.54 -12.16 16.45
CA ALA A 262 -4.34 -13.45 17.07
C ALA A 262 -5.60 -14.02 17.70
N LYS A 263 -6.47 -13.17 18.26
CA LYS A 263 -7.64 -13.59 19.01
C LYS A 263 -8.90 -13.67 18.16
N ASP A 264 -9.07 -12.69 17.24
CA ASP A 264 -10.33 -12.49 16.53
C ASP A 264 -10.35 -13.19 15.17
N TRP A 265 -9.19 -13.50 14.58
CA TRP A 265 -9.12 -14.13 13.28
C TRP A 265 -8.85 -15.64 13.37
N LYS A 266 -9.85 -16.44 12.95
CA LYS A 266 -9.69 -17.88 12.82
C LYS A 266 -8.68 -18.23 11.73
N THR A 267 -8.73 -17.56 10.60
CA THR A 267 -7.84 -17.74 9.44
C THR A 267 -7.23 -16.40 9.08
N VAL A 268 -5.91 -16.34 8.92
CA VAL A 268 -5.22 -15.12 8.46
C VAL A 268 -5.23 -15.07 6.93
N PHE A 269 -4.70 -16.09 6.29
CA PHE A 269 -4.65 -16.19 4.83
C PHE A 269 -5.54 -17.32 4.32
N ALA A 270 -6.16 -17.12 3.17
CA ALA A 270 -6.88 -18.19 2.50
C ALA A 270 -5.96 -19.40 2.25
N THR A 271 -6.42 -20.58 2.58
CA THR A 271 -5.84 -21.83 2.09
C THR A 271 -6.33 -22.04 0.66
N ARG A 272 -5.43 -21.87 -0.30
CA ARG A 272 -5.68 -22.25 -1.70
C ARG A 272 -5.02 -23.60 -1.99
#